data_03cea31820f754114d40466a8c4cf6a1
#
_entry.id   03cea31820f754114d40466a8c4cf6a1
#
_cell.length_a   1.000
_cell.length_b   1.000
_cell.length_c   1.000
_cell.angle_alpha   90.00
_cell.angle_beta   90.00
_cell.angle_gamma   90.00
#
_symmetry.space_group_name_H-M   'P 1'
#
loop_
_entity.id
_entity.type
_entity.pdbx_description
1 polymer ?
#
loop_
_entity_poly.entity_id
_entity_poly.type
_entity_poly.pdbx_seq_one_letter_code
_entity_poly.pdbx_strand_id
1 'polypeptide(L)'
;MPGSLPLGGVVPMTPIHAFDSPPAALSLQQQPLLSARRQDIDLGGLLAFSIDQVLTTSEADAIVEATELFGYRDEAPGISTPPGMRMNKSVHWLANDALTAPLFDRIGHLLPASIHGAPLYPRLSQRLNMYRYDDSDVFNRHTDGNWPGYSLSGDQIRMQEWGPGLRSGLTMLLYLNGPQNGVQGGNTRLFAADCTSVDVVPVKGSALLFRHGFGADSVVHEGCRVSGNVPKYVARINVMYGTA
;
A
#
# COMPACT_ATOMS: atom_id res chain seq x y z
N MET A 1 14.44 -6.26 -13.08
CA MET A 1 13.91 -7.19 -14.12
C MET A 1 12.61 -7.79 -13.65
N PRO A 2 11.67 -8.19 -14.52
CA PRO A 2 10.49 -8.93 -14.12
C PRO A 2 10.90 -10.27 -13.51
N GLY A 3 10.32 -10.62 -12.38
CA GLY A 3 10.57 -11.89 -11.71
C GLY A 3 9.27 -12.64 -11.47
N SER A 4 9.37 -13.85 -10.94
CA SER A 4 8.24 -14.66 -10.49
C SER A 4 8.28 -14.77 -8.99
N LEU A 5 7.14 -14.54 -8.34
CA LEU A 5 6.97 -14.71 -6.91
C LEU A 5 5.99 -15.86 -6.66
N PRO A 6 6.39 -16.90 -5.91
CA PRO A 6 5.43 -17.85 -5.39
C PRO A 6 4.57 -17.12 -4.34
N LEU A 7 3.40 -16.69 -4.76
CA LEU A 7 2.48 -16.02 -3.86
C LEU A 7 1.75 -17.06 -3.03
N GLY A 8 1.57 -16.79 -1.75
CA GLY A 8 0.70 -17.57 -0.88
C GLY A 8 -0.79 -17.47 -1.24
N GLY A 9 -1.11 -17.12 -2.50
CA GLY A 9 -2.44 -17.00 -3.03
C GLY A 9 -2.87 -18.21 -3.86
N VAL A 10 -4.05 -18.10 -4.46
CA VAL A 10 -4.66 -19.16 -5.27
C VAL A 10 -3.88 -19.43 -6.56
N VAL A 11 -3.11 -18.45 -7.04
CA VAL A 11 -2.28 -18.57 -8.25
C VAL A 11 -0.81 -18.46 -7.85
N PRO A 12 -0.10 -19.59 -7.69
CA PRO A 12 1.32 -19.58 -7.42
C PRO A 12 2.12 -19.12 -8.64
N MET A 13 3.36 -18.69 -8.42
CA MET A 13 4.32 -18.34 -9.49
C MET A 13 3.84 -17.24 -10.45
N THR A 14 2.96 -16.36 -9.99
CA THR A 14 2.50 -15.23 -10.80
C THR A 14 3.65 -14.24 -11.02
N PRO A 15 3.93 -13.83 -12.28
CA PRO A 15 4.95 -12.85 -12.56
C PRO A 15 4.66 -11.50 -11.90
N ILE A 16 5.67 -10.93 -11.27
CA ILE A 16 5.65 -9.55 -10.76
C ILE A 16 6.91 -8.82 -11.23
N HIS A 17 6.84 -7.52 -11.31
CA HIS A 17 8.02 -6.70 -11.61
C HIS A 17 8.88 -6.60 -10.35
N ALA A 18 10.16 -6.94 -10.49
CA ALA A 18 11.15 -6.87 -9.43
C ALA A 18 12.40 -6.11 -9.92
N PHE A 19 12.93 -5.25 -9.07
CA PHE A 19 14.11 -4.43 -9.37
C PHE A 19 15.09 -4.52 -8.21
N ASP A 20 16.38 -4.56 -8.53
CA ASP A 20 17.48 -4.51 -7.55
C ASP A 20 17.61 -3.11 -6.94
N SER A 21 17.18 -2.10 -7.73
CA SER A 21 17.19 -0.69 -7.35
C SER A 21 16.03 0.03 -8.03
N PRO A 22 15.61 1.19 -7.53
CA PRO A 22 14.64 2.02 -8.23
C PRO A 22 15.11 2.34 -9.66
N PRO A 23 14.18 2.49 -10.62
CA PRO A 23 14.53 3.05 -11.92
C PRO A 23 15.28 4.37 -11.77
N ALA A 24 16.19 4.69 -12.69
CA ALA A 24 17.03 5.88 -12.61
C ALA A 24 16.23 7.19 -12.47
N ALA A 25 15.02 7.25 -12.98
CA ALA A 25 14.12 8.40 -12.85
C ALA A 25 13.44 8.48 -11.47
N LEU A 26 13.47 7.41 -10.67
CA LEU A 26 12.84 7.34 -9.36
C LEU A 26 13.87 7.52 -8.27
N SER A 27 13.93 8.72 -7.69
CA SER A 27 14.81 9.05 -6.57
C SER A 27 13.99 9.55 -5.40
N LEU A 28 14.02 8.81 -4.30
CA LEU A 28 13.49 9.27 -3.02
C LEU A 28 14.60 9.91 -2.20
N GLN A 29 14.35 11.13 -1.74
CA GLN A 29 15.29 11.83 -0.88
C GLN A 29 15.29 11.19 0.50
N GLN A 30 16.46 10.93 1.07
CA GLN A 30 16.56 10.36 2.42
C GLN A 30 16.02 11.31 3.51
N GLN A 31 16.28 12.59 3.37
CA GLN A 31 15.79 13.64 4.27
C GLN A 31 15.13 14.75 3.46
N PRO A 32 13.89 14.57 2.98
CA PRO A 32 13.17 15.65 2.35
C PRO A 32 12.84 16.72 3.39
N LEU A 33 12.69 17.99 2.94
CA LEU A 33 12.20 19.09 3.77
C LEU A 33 10.70 18.94 4.11
N LEU A 34 10.27 17.71 4.33
CA LEU A 34 8.90 17.34 4.69
C LEU A 34 8.82 17.11 6.20
N SER A 35 7.74 17.55 6.78
CA SER A 35 7.40 17.28 8.19
C SER A 35 6.17 16.39 8.21
N ALA A 36 6.39 15.07 8.12
CA ALA A 36 5.31 14.10 8.20
C ALA A 36 4.51 14.29 9.52
N ARG A 37 3.19 14.29 9.42
CA ARG A 37 2.29 14.50 10.56
C ARG A 37 1.20 13.46 10.57
N ARG A 38 1.03 12.79 11.70
CA ARG A 38 -0.04 11.84 11.93
C ARG A 38 -1.30 12.54 12.43
N GLN A 39 -2.45 12.10 11.90
CA GLN A 39 -3.78 12.48 12.35
C GLN A 39 -4.60 11.21 12.56
N ASP A 40 -5.01 10.95 13.79
CA ASP A 40 -5.83 9.79 14.12
C ASP A 40 -7.26 9.96 13.57
N ILE A 41 -7.85 8.87 13.10
CA ILE A 41 -9.21 8.81 12.58
C ILE A 41 -10.06 8.06 13.61
N ASP A 42 -11.12 8.71 14.08
CA ASP A 42 -12.05 8.05 15.02
C ASP A 42 -12.92 7.04 14.29
N LEU A 43 -12.70 5.76 14.60
CA LEU A 43 -13.46 4.62 14.10
C LEU A 43 -14.01 3.75 15.25
N GLY A 44 -14.40 4.37 16.37
CA GLY A 44 -14.95 3.63 17.50
C GLY A 44 -13.96 2.65 18.13
N GLY A 45 -12.68 3.05 18.23
CA GLY A 45 -11.60 2.27 18.83
C GLY A 45 -10.82 1.39 17.85
N LEU A 46 -11.21 1.28 16.59
CA LEU A 46 -10.40 0.64 15.55
C LEU A 46 -9.23 1.54 15.16
N LEU A 47 -8.06 0.93 14.93
CA LEU A 47 -6.84 1.67 14.61
C LEU A 47 -6.83 2.12 13.15
N ALA A 48 -6.96 3.42 12.93
CA ALA A 48 -6.78 4.07 11.64
C ALA A 48 -6.24 5.50 11.83
N PHE A 49 -5.37 5.94 10.93
CA PHE A 49 -4.80 7.28 10.92
C PHE A 49 -4.26 7.65 9.54
N SER A 50 -4.17 8.93 9.26
CA SER A 50 -3.46 9.47 8.10
C SER A 50 -2.09 10.01 8.50
N ILE A 51 -1.18 10.05 7.54
CA ILE A 51 0.11 10.74 7.64
C ILE A 51 0.25 11.65 6.43
N ASP A 52 0.34 12.94 6.68
CA ASP A 52 0.56 13.92 5.61
C ASP A 52 2.06 14.04 5.29
N GLN A 53 2.36 14.48 4.06
CA GLN A 53 3.73 14.79 3.61
C GLN A 53 4.70 13.61 3.71
N VAL A 54 4.26 12.42 3.32
CA VAL A 54 5.12 11.22 3.22
C VAL A 54 6.02 11.28 1.98
N LEU A 55 5.48 11.78 0.85
CA LEU A 55 6.20 12.01 -0.38
C LEU A 55 6.10 13.49 -0.81
N THR A 56 7.12 13.95 -1.50
CA THR A 56 7.02 15.17 -2.30
C THR A 56 6.14 14.93 -3.53
N THR A 57 5.66 16.03 -4.13
CA THR A 57 4.89 15.94 -5.38
C THR A 57 5.68 15.25 -6.49
N SER A 58 6.95 15.60 -6.64
CA SER A 58 7.83 15.03 -7.68
C SER A 58 8.11 13.54 -7.46
N GLU A 59 8.26 13.10 -6.21
CA GLU A 59 8.43 11.68 -5.89
C GLU A 59 7.15 10.88 -6.22
N ALA A 60 5.98 11.41 -5.88
CA ALA A 60 4.71 10.77 -6.22
C ALA A 60 4.52 10.65 -7.76
N ASP A 61 4.87 11.70 -8.51
CA ASP A 61 4.82 11.68 -9.98
C ASP A 61 5.79 10.64 -10.56
N ALA A 62 7.02 10.58 -10.06
CA ALA A 62 8.01 9.62 -10.52
C ALA A 62 7.58 8.17 -10.25
N ILE A 63 6.89 7.90 -9.13
CA ILE A 63 6.31 6.58 -8.85
C ILE A 63 5.22 6.23 -9.87
N VAL A 64 4.33 7.18 -10.20
CA VAL A 64 3.28 6.97 -11.21
C VAL A 64 3.91 6.68 -12.57
N GLU A 65 4.88 7.47 -13.01
CA GLU A 65 5.58 7.26 -14.29
C GLU A 65 6.25 5.87 -14.34
N ALA A 66 6.95 5.47 -13.28
CA ALA A 66 7.58 4.15 -13.22
C ALA A 66 6.57 3.02 -13.32
N THR A 67 5.42 3.13 -12.65
CA THR A 67 4.40 2.07 -12.64
C THR A 67 3.60 2.01 -13.93
N GLU A 68 3.41 3.13 -14.63
CA GLU A 68 2.85 3.13 -16.00
C GLU A 68 3.78 2.40 -16.98
N LEU A 69 5.09 2.54 -16.85
CA LEU A 69 6.06 1.80 -17.67
C LEU A 69 6.04 0.28 -17.39
N PHE A 70 5.68 -0.15 -16.17
CA PHE A 70 5.50 -1.58 -15.88
C PHE A 70 4.24 -2.16 -16.55
N GLY A 71 3.24 -1.33 -16.80
CA GLY A 71 1.96 -1.70 -17.39
C GLY A 71 0.98 -2.27 -16.37
N TYR A 72 -0.08 -1.52 -16.12
CA TYR A 72 -1.19 -1.96 -15.28
C TYR A 72 -2.04 -3.02 -15.99
N ARG A 73 -2.54 -4.01 -15.23
CA ARG A 73 -3.36 -5.11 -15.70
C ARG A 73 -4.65 -5.21 -14.92
N ASP A 74 -5.72 -5.67 -15.55
CA ASP A 74 -7.01 -5.90 -14.90
C ASP A 74 -6.95 -7.02 -13.86
N GLU A 75 -6.01 -7.94 -14.00
CA GLU A 75 -5.80 -9.05 -13.09
C GLU A 75 -4.95 -8.65 -11.88
N ALA A 76 -5.33 -9.12 -10.70
CA ALA A 76 -4.51 -9.03 -9.50
C ALA A 76 -3.69 -10.32 -9.37
N PRO A 77 -2.39 -10.32 -9.69
CA PRO A 77 -1.59 -11.53 -9.62
C PRO A 77 -1.62 -12.17 -8.22
N GLY A 78 -1.92 -13.48 -8.17
CA GLY A 78 -1.94 -14.26 -6.93
C GLY A 78 -3.08 -13.99 -5.96
N ILE A 79 -4.07 -13.18 -6.36
CA ILE A 79 -5.26 -12.90 -5.57
C ILE A 79 -6.48 -13.24 -6.40
N SER A 80 -7.30 -14.16 -5.88
CA SER A 80 -8.63 -14.43 -6.45
C SER A 80 -9.65 -13.60 -5.68
N THR A 81 -10.40 -12.77 -6.39
CA THR A 81 -11.54 -12.03 -5.83
C THR A 81 -12.82 -12.40 -6.57
N PRO A 82 -13.99 -12.40 -5.91
CA PRO A 82 -15.25 -12.59 -6.60
C PRO A 82 -15.41 -11.59 -7.75
N PRO A 83 -16.08 -11.98 -8.85
CA PRO A 83 -16.38 -11.07 -9.95
C PRO A 83 -17.05 -9.78 -9.45
N GLY A 84 -16.61 -8.62 -9.92
CA GLY A 84 -17.13 -7.30 -9.53
C GLY A 84 -16.68 -6.79 -8.16
N MET A 85 -15.96 -7.59 -7.36
CA MET A 85 -15.43 -7.15 -6.07
C MET A 85 -14.35 -6.07 -6.26
N ARG A 86 -13.52 -6.26 -7.27
CA ARG A 86 -12.38 -5.41 -7.55
C ARG A 86 -12.32 -5.13 -9.06
N MET A 87 -12.40 -3.86 -9.43
CA MET A 87 -12.42 -3.44 -10.84
C MET A 87 -11.17 -2.62 -11.22
N ASN A 88 -10.39 -2.18 -10.26
CA ASN A 88 -9.16 -1.44 -10.53
C ASN A 88 -8.07 -2.31 -11.17
N LYS A 89 -7.24 -1.69 -11.97
CA LYS A 89 -6.03 -2.29 -12.52
C LYS A 89 -4.91 -2.33 -11.50
N SER A 90 -3.98 -3.26 -11.65
CA SER A 90 -2.85 -3.39 -10.75
C SER A 90 -1.56 -3.79 -11.44
N VAL A 91 -0.45 -3.42 -10.80
CA VAL A 91 0.88 -3.96 -11.05
C VAL A 91 1.56 -4.17 -9.70
N HIS A 92 2.26 -5.30 -9.57
CA HIS A 92 3.01 -5.58 -8.34
C HIS A 92 4.48 -5.25 -8.59
N TRP A 93 5.02 -4.44 -7.71
CA TRP A 93 6.42 -4.05 -7.74
C TRP A 93 7.11 -4.60 -6.50
N LEU A 94 8.12 -5.44 -6.68
CA LEU A 94 9.00 -5.84 -5.59
C LEU A 94 10.21 -4.89 -5.62
N ALA A 95 10.15 -3.86 -4.79
CA ALA A 95 11.20 -2.87 -4.64
C ALA A 95 12.20 -3.30 -3.56
N ASN A 96 13.43 -2.85 -3.68
CA ASN A 96 14.45 -3.05 -2.66
C ASN A 96 14.44 -1.94 -1.59
N ASP A 97 15.36 -2.03 -0.63
CA ASP A 97 15.49 -1.06 0.46
C ASP A 97 15.81 0.36 -0.03
N ALA A 98 16.39 0.54 -1.21
CA ALA A 98 16.66 1.87 -1.75
C ALA A 98 15.38 2.70 -1.99
N LEU A 99 14.24 2.03 -2.18
CA LEU A 99 12.93 2.67 -2.25
C LEU A 99 12.22 2.67 -0.89
N THR A 100 12.21 1.52 -0.19
CA THR A 100 11.36 1.35 1.00
C THR A 100 11.98 1.93 2.28
N ALA A 101 13.31 1.97 2.40
CA ALA A 101 13.98 2.52 3.58
C ALA A 101 13.71 4.04 3.75
N PRO A 102 13.86 4.90 2.73
CA PRO A 102 13.53 6.31 2.89
C PRO A 102 12.07 6.56 3.30
N LEU A 103 11.13 5.76 2.80
CA LEU A 103 9.73 5.84 3.24
C LEU A 103 9.58 5.49 4.72
N PHE A 104 10.23 4.40 5.16
CA PHE A 104 10.19 4.00 6.58
C PHE A 104 10.84 5.06 7.48
N ASP A 105 11.98 5.61 7.10
CA ASP A 105 12.70 6.63 7.87
C ASP A 105 11.83 7.87 8.12
N ARG A 106 10.97 8.23 7.17
CA ARG A 106 10.06 9.38 7.28
C ARG A 106 8.90 9.15 8.23
N ILE A 107 8.39 7.92 8.33
CA ILE A 107 7.13 7.63 9.02
C ILE A 107 7.27 6.69 10.21
N GLY A 108 8.37 5.96 10.36
CA GLY A 108 8.53 4.90 11.35
C GLY A 108 8.27 5.38 12.78
N HIS A 109 8.67 6.59 13.13
CA HIS A 109 8.44 7.21 14.43
C HIS A 109 6.97 7.59 14.71
N LEU A 110 6.11 7.60 13.69
CA LEU A 110 4.67 7.89 13.77
C LEU A 110 3.82 6.61 13.84
N LEU A 111 4.44 5.45 13.60
CA LEU A 111 3.77 4.16 13.63
C LEU A 111 3.62 3.64 15.05
N PRO A 112 2.60 2.83 15.37
CA PRO A 112 2.52 2.14 16.67
C PRO A 112 3.78 1.31 16.91
N ALA A 113 4.37 1.45 18.10
CA ALA A 113 5.58 0.71 18.48
C ALA A 113 5.33 -0.81 18.57
N SER A 114 4.07 -1.21 18.80
CA SER A 114 3.66 -2.62 18.80
C SER A 114 2.18 -2.77 18.44
N ILE A 115 1.82 -3.92 17.91
CA ILE A 115 0.42 -4.34 17.70
C ILE A 115 0.27 -5.75 18.31
N HIS A 116 -0.66 -5.92 19.24
CA HIS A 116 -0.91 -7.18 19.96
C HIS A 116 0.38 -7.79 20.56
N GLY A 117 1.24 -6.96 21.08
CA GLY A 117 2.53 -7.38 21.65
C GLY A 117 3.64 -7.68 20.62
N ALA A 118 3.34 -7.73 19.34
CA ALA A 118 4.33 -7.84 18.29
C ALA A 118 4.99 -6.47 18.05
N PRO A 119 6.31 -6.31 18.18
CA PRO A 119 6.98 -5.05 18.00
C PRO A 119 6.96 -4.61 16.52
N LEU A 120 7.03 -3.29 16.28
CA LEU A 120 7.23 -2.75 14.94
C LEU A 120 8.56 -3.28 14.37
N TYR A 121 8.49 -3.89 13.19
CA TYR A 121 9.69 -4.27 12.46
C TYR A 121 10.26 -3.04 11.73
N PRO A 122 11.58 -2.82 11.74
CA PRO A 122 12.18 -1.57 11.26
C PRO A 122 12.30 -1.49 9.73
N ARG A 123 11.34 -2.11 9.00
CA ARG A 123 11.25 -2.06 7.54
C ARG A 123 9.80 -2.18 7.08
N LEU A 124 9.49 -1.58 5.94
CA LEU A 124 8.27 -1.86 5.19
C LEU A 124 8.42 -3.17 4.39
N SER A 125 7.30 -3.78 4.03
CA SER A 125 7.32 -4.84 3.02
C SER A 125 7.86 -4.29 1.71
N GLN A 126 8.75 -5.04 1.06
CA GLN A 126 9.30 -4.68 -0.25
C GLN A 126 8.30 -4.92 -1.41
N ARG A 127 7.19 -5.60 -1.12
CA ARG A 127 6.12 -5.77 -2.09
C ARG A 127 5.17 -4.57 -2.06
N LEU A 128 5.15 -3.85 -3.16
CA LEU A 128 4.22 -2.75 -3.41
C LEU A 128 3.14 -3.23 -4.38
N ASN A 129 1.88 -3.11 -3.97
CA ASN A 129 0.73 -3.34 -4.83
C ASN A 129 0.29 -1.98 -5.35
N MET A 130 0.61 -1.70 -6.62
CA MET A 130 0.25 -0.46 -7.27
C MET A 130 -1.13 -0.60 -7.90
N TYR A 131 -2.02 0.34 -7.61
CA TYR A 131 -3.40 0.36 -8.09
C TYR A 131 -3.66 1.59 -8.94
N ARG A 132 -4.31 1.37 -10.07
CA ARG A 132 -4.88 2.41 -10.92
C ARG A 132 -6.37 2.19 -11.03
N TYR A 133 -7.14 3.24 -10.72
CA TYR A 133 -8.58 3.26 -10.85
C TYR A 133 -8.94 4.22 -11.98
N ASP A 134 -9.50 3.68 -13.06
CA ASP A 134 -10.04 4.45 -14.18
C ASP A 134 -11.50 4.87 -13.90
N ASP A 135 -12.16 5.51 -14.88
CA ASP A 135 -13.56 5.87 -14.76
C ASP A 135 -14.43 4.66 -14.41
N SER A 136 -15.32 4.84 -13.46
CA SER A 136 -16.21 3.82 -12.93
C SER A 136 -15.57 2.71 -12.09
N ASP A 137 -14.27 2.66 -11.95
CA ASP A 137 -13.59 1.66 -11.12
C ASP A 137 -13.90 1.82 -9.62
N VAL A 138 -14.00 0.68 -8.96
CA VAL A 138 -14.31 0.55 -7.54
C VAL A 138 -13.59 -0.68 -6.96
N PHE A 139 -13.26 -0.62 -5.68
CA PHE A 139 -12.92 -1.80 -4.92
C PHE A 139 -13.90 -1.92 -3.76
N ASN A 140 -14.86 -2.82 -3.91
CA ASN A 140 -15.98 -2.96 -2.98
C ASN A 140 -15.53 -3.32 -1.56
N ARG A 141 -16.43 -3.18 -0.61
CA ARG A 141 -16.23 -3.38 0.82
C ARG A 141 -15.56 -4.72 1.13
N HIS A 142 -14.39 -4.67 1.83
CA HIS A 142 -13.59 -5.84 2.19
C HIS A 142 -12.70 -5.55 3.40
N THR A 143 -12.00 -6.58 3.87
CA THR A 143 -10.86 -6.47 4.78
C THR A 143 -9.61 -6.96 4.08
N ASP A 144 -8.48 -6.35 4.40
CA ASP A 144 -7.18 -6.85 3.98
C ASP A 144 -6.69 -7.97 4.90
N GLY A 145 -6.18 -9.05 4.35
CA GLY A 145 -5.48 -10.09 5.11
C GLY A 145 -4.06 -9.67 5.48
N ASN A 146 -3.50 -10.28 6.52
CA ASN A 146 -2.10 -10.14 6.87
C ASN A 146 -1.21 -11.03 6.00
N TRP A 147 0.00 -10.55 5.71
CA TRP A 147 0.94 -11.19 4.79
C TRP A 147 2.30 -11.43 5.45
N PRO A 148 3.06 -12.46 4.99
CA PRO A 148 4.47 -12.61 5.33
C PRO A 148 5.29 -11.47 4.73
N GLY A 149 6.54 -11.32 5.18
CA GLY A 149 7.49 -10.44 4.55
C GLY A 149 7.90 -10.92 3.16
N TYR A 150 8.30 -9.98 2.32
CA TYR A 150 8.87 -10.23 1.00
C TYR A 150 10.14 -9.43 0.85
N SER A 151 11.16 -10.02 0.22
CA SER A 151 12.42 -9.37 -0.04
C SER A 151 13.03 -9.81 -1.38
N LEU A 152 13.98 -9.02 -1.86
CA LEU A 152 14.88 -9.33 -2.95
C LEU A 152 16.25 -9.70 -2.40
N SER A 153 16.78 -10.84 -2.84
CA SER A 153 18.14 -11.27 -2.58
C SER A 153 18.82 -11.59 -3.91
N GLY A 154 19.58 -10.62 -4.43
CA GLY A 154 20.09 -10.68 -5.80
C GLY A 154 18.94 -10.69 -6.80
N ASP A 155 18.90 -11.71 -7.66
CA ASP A 155 17.82 -11.95 -8.63
C ASP A 155 16.69 -12.85 -8.10
N GLN A 156 16.78 -13.29 -6.84
CA GLN A 156 15.81 -14.19 -6.23
C GLN A 156 14.80 -13.43 -5.36
N ILE A 157 13.54 -13.74 -5.59
CA ILE A 157 12.44 -13.28 -4.76
C ILE A 157 12.20 -14.30 -3.66
N ARG A 158 12.23 -13.86 -2.41
CA ARG A 158 11.98 -14.70 -1.24
C ARG A 158 10.75 -14.25 -0.48
N MET A 159 9.91 -15.19 -0.14
CA MET A 159 8.78 -14.99 0.77
C MET A 159 9.19 -15.45 2.17
N GLN A 160 8.76 -14.70 3.19
CA GLN A 160 9.04 -14.99 4.60
C GLN A 160 10.54 -14.98 4.98
N GLU A 161 11.37 -14.30 4.23
CA GLU A 161 12.80 -14.21 4.53
C GLU A 161 13.05 -13.62 5.93
N TRP A 162 12.14 -12.77 6.42
CA TRP A 162 12.30 -12.08 7.69
C TRP A 162 11.90 -12.91 8.92
N GLY A 163 11.45 -14.13 8.71
CA GLY A 163 11.19 -15.10 9.77
C GLY A 163 9.70 -15.44 9.98
N PRO A 164 9.44 -16.56 10.68
CA PRO A 164 8.09 -17.10 10.83
C PRO A 164 7.18 -16.26 11.74
N GLY A 165 7.75 -15.48 12.65
CA GLY A 165 7.03 -14.58 13.56
C GLY A 165 6.66 -13.23 12.97
N LEU A 166 7.17 -12.91 11.77
CA LEU A 166 6.98 -11.62 11.13
C LEU A 166 5.74 -11.63 10.23
N ARG A 167 4.83 -10.67 10.47
CA ARG A 167 3.61 -10.51 9.68
C ARG A 167 3.28 -9.03 9.50
N SER A 168 2.58 -8.72 8.43
CA SER A 168 2.02 -7.40 8.27
C SER A 168 0.89 -7.14 9.27
N GLY A 169 0.86 -5.95 9.83
CA GLY A 169 -0.14 -5.53 10.82
C GLY A 169 -0.98 -4.34 10.38
N LEU A 170 -0.44 -3.49 9.49
CA LEU A 170 -1.16 -2.37 8.92
C LEU A 170 -1.07 -2.40 7.39
N THR A 171 -2.17 -2.05 6.76
CA THR A 171 -2.17 -1.54 5.39
C THR A 171 -1.78 -0.07 5.41
N MET A 172 -0.85 0.32 4.54
CA MET A 172 -0.56 1.70 4.19
C MET A 172 -0.99 1.94 2.75
N LEU A 173 -1.94 2.83 2.53
CA LEU A 173 -2.33 3.33 1.22
C LEU A 173 -1.65 4.68 1.00
N LEU A 174 -0.61 4.69 0.17
CA LEU A 174 0.12 5.88 -0.20
C LEU A 174 -0.54 6.48 -1.44
N TYR A 175 -1.14 7.66 -1.30
CA TYR A 175 -1.85 8.34 -2.39
C TYR A 175 -0.88 9.07 -3.31
N LEU A 176 -0.89 8.72 -4.58
CA LEU A 176 0.02 9.29 -5.58
C LEU A 176 -0.61 10.46 -6.34
N ASN A 177 -1.92 10.61 -6.27
CA ASN A 177 -2.69 11.76 -6.74
C ASN A 177 -4.02 11.86 -5.99
N GLY A 178 -4.82 12.88 -6.33
CA GLY A 178 -6.10 13.13 -5.70
C GLY A 178 -6.88 14.27 -6.39
N PRO A 179 -7.92 14.83 -5.74
CA PRO A 179 -8.76 15.90 -6.33
C PRO A 179 -7.97 17.11 -6.80
N GLN A 180 -6.88 17.46 -6.12
CA GLN A 180 -5.99 18.55 -6.55
C GLN A 180 -5.30 18.29 -7.90
N ASN A 181 -5.31 17.05 -8.37
CA ASN A 181 -4.81 16.63 -9.69
C ASN A 181 -5.94 16.32 -10.68
N GLY A 182 -7.19 16.63 -10.33
CA GLY A 182 -8.36 16.41 -11.17
C GLY A 182 -9.06 15.06 -10.98
N VAL A 183 -8.66 14.24 -10.03
CA VAL A 183 -9.37 12.98 -9.69
C VAL A 183 -10.73 13.34 -9.10
N GLN A 184 -11.79 12.72 -9.62
CA GLN A 184 -13.16 12.88 -9.12
C GLN A 184 -13.62 11.62 -8.39
N GLY A 185 -14.10 11.75 -7.15
CA GLY A 185 -14.44 10.62 -6.28
C GLY A 185 -13.19 9.91 -5.77
N GLY A 186 -13.25 8.58 -5.69
CA GLY A 186 -12.11 7.74 -5.33
C GLY A 186 -11.67 7.85 -3.86
N ASN A 187 -12.54 8.30 -2.94
CA ASN A 187 -12.24 8.28 -1.51
C ASN A 187 -11.96 6.86 -1.04
N THR A 188 -11.21 6.71 0.04
CA THR A 188 -11.18 5.46 0.77
C THR A 188 -12.15 5.58 1.94
N ARG A 189 -13.19 4.73 1.93
CA ARG A 189 -14.19 4.69 3.00
C ARG A 189 -13.80 3.63 4.01
N LEU A 190 -13.71 4.03 5.27
CA LEU A 190 -13.45 3.16 6.41
C LEU A 190 -14.75 2.96 7.18
N PHE A 191 -14.99 1.76 7.70
CA PHE A 191 -16.19 1.43 8.44
C PHE A 191 -15.84 1.11 9.91
N ALA A 192 -16.51 1.76 10.82
CA ALA A 192 -16.45 1.45 12.25
C ALA A 192 -17.31 0.21 12.58
N ALA A 193 -17.13 -0.33 13.80
CA ALA A 193 -17.85 -1.51 14.26
C ALA A 193 -19.38 -1.31 14.32
N ASP A 194 -19.84 -0.09 14.56
CA ASP A 194 -21.26 0.30 14.57
C ASP A 194 -21.84 0.59 13.16
N CYS A 195 -21.08 0.28 12.12
CA CYS A 195 -21.39 0.55 10.72
C CYS A 195 -21.42 2.02 10.31
N THR A 196 -21.03 2.96 11.17
CA THR A 196 -20.72 4.32 10.74
C THR A 196 -19.49 4.31 9.83
N SER A 197 -19.32 5.31 9.01
CA SER A 197 -18.20 5.35 8.06
C SER A 197 -17.56 6.72 7.99
N VAL A 198 -16.25 6.72 7.69
CA VAL A 198 -15.45 7.91 7.44
C VAL A 198 -14.85 7.83 6.05
N ASP A 199 -15.06 8.87 5.25
CA ASP A 199 -14.45 9.00 3.93
C ASP A 199 -13.14 9.75 4.02
N VAL A 200 -12.05 9.09 3.61
CA VAL A 200 -10.73 9.70 3.52
C VAL A 200 -10.47 10.12 2.08
N VAL A 201 -10.35 11.43 1.88
CA VAL A 201 -10.05 12.01 0.56
C VAL A 201 -8.57 11.76 0.23
N PRO A 202 -8.24 11.23 -0.95
CA PRO A 202 -6.84 11.04 -1.35
C PRO A 202 -6.16 12.40 -1.53
N VAL A 203 -5.04 12.59 -0.82
CA VAL A 203 -4.16 13.76 -0.97
C VAL A 203 -2.81 13.27 -1.48
N LYS A 204 -2.34 13.81 -2.60
CA LYS A 204 -1.06 13.43 -3.20
C LYS A 204 0.09 13.56 -2.21
N GLY A 205 0.85 12.47 -2.05
CA GLY A 205 1.97 12.40 -1.13
C GLY A 205 1.60 12.10 0.33
N SER A 206 0.31 11.94 0.67
CA SER A 206 -0.13 11.46 1.99
C SER A 206 -0.34 9.95 2.01
N ALA A 207 -0.40 9.39 3.21
CA ALA A 207 -0.72 7.98 3.42
C ALA A 207 -1.90 7.82 4.39
N LEU A 208 -2.75 6.83 4.11
CA LEU A 208 -3.76 6.32 5.03
C LEU A 208 -3.29 4.97 5.56
N LEU A 209 -3.29 4.81 6.88
CA LEU A 209 -2.91 3.56 7.52
C LEU A 209 -4.07 3.05 8.39
N PHE A 210 -4.27 1.74 8.36
CA PHE A 210 -5.29 1.10 9.19
C PHE A 210 -4.92 -0.36 9.50
N ARG A 211 -5.46 -0.83 10.63
CA ARG A 211 -5.29 -2.21 11.08
C ARG A 211 -5.91 -3.19 10.09
N HIS A 212 -5.16 -4.21 9.71
CA HIS A 212 -5.65 -5.29 8.87
C HIS A 212 -5.38 -6.67 9.49
N GLY A 213 -5.92 -7.71 8.91
CA GLY A 213 -5.77 -9.10 9.32
C GLY A 213 -7.10 -9.83 9.35
N PHE A 214 -7.17 -10.91 10.14
CA PHE A 214 -8.37 -11.73 10.26
C PHE A 214 -9.07 -11.57 11.63
N GLY A 215 -8.62 -10.62 12.45
CA GLY A 215 -9.21 -10.33 13.75
C GLY A 215 -10.40 -9.35 13.67
N ALA A 216 -11.15 -9.26 14.76
CA ALA A 216 -12.29 -8.33 14.87
C ALA A 216 -11.86 -6.85 14.88
N ASP A 217 -10.57 -6.58 15.10
CA ASP A 217 -9.95 -5.26 15.05
C ASP A 217 -9.52 -4.82 13.64
N SER A 218 -9.74 -5.67 12.64
CA SER A 218 -9.43 -5.35 11.25
C SER A 218 -10.44 -4.35 10.69
N VAL A 219 -9.94 -3.28 10.07
CA VAL A 219 -10.77 -2.23 9.51
C VAL A 219 -11.36 -2.67 8.17
N VAL A 220 -12.68 -2.72 8.12
CA VAL A 220 -13.42 -2.91 6.88
C VAL A 220 -13.35 -1.61 6.07
N HIS A 221 -13.06 -1.72 4.78
CA HIS A 221 -12.91 -0.53 3.94
C HIS A 221 -13.33 -0.78 2.50
N GLU A 222 -13.47 0.29 1.73
CA GLU A 222 -13.71 0.25 0.29
C GLU A 222 -12.97 1.38 -0.42
N GLY A 223 -12.55 1.12 -1.66
CA GLY A 223 -12.15 2.17 -2.60
C GLY A 223 -13.37 2.65 -3.36
N CYS A 224 -13.87 3.83 -3.01
CA CYS A 224 -15.05 4.41 -3.63
C CYS A 224 -14.84 4.64 -5.12
N ARG A 225 -15.94 4.69 -5.87
CA ARG A 225 -15.94 4.88 -7.31
C ARG A 225 -15.15 6.12 -7.71
N VAL A 226 -14.33 5.96 -8.74
CA VAL A 226 -13.67 7.05 -9.45
C VAL A 226 -14.55 7.47 -10.62
N SER A 227 -14.56 8.74 -10.97
CA SER A 227 -15.30 9.29 -12.11
C SER A 227 -14.41 10.21 -12.95
N GLY A 228 -14.72 10.31 -14.23
CA GLY A 228 -14.06 11.22 -15.15
C GLY A 228 -12.75 10.66 -15.75
N ASN A 229 -11.99 11.51 -16.40
CA ASN A 229 -10.90 11.11 -17.28
C ASN A 229 -9.52 11.02 -16.58
N VAL A 230 -9.43 11.42 -15.31
CA VAL A 230 -8.17 11.37 -14.56
C VAL A 230 -8.16 10.15 -13.65
N PRO A 231 -7.30 9.14 -13.91
CA PRO A 231 -7.24 7.96 -13.08
C PRO A 231 -6.66 8.29 -11.70
N LYS A 232 -7.12 7.54 -10.68
CA LYS A 232 -6.54 7.59 -9.33
C LYS A 232 -5.43 6.56 -9.22
N TYR A 233 -4.31 6.94 -8.58
CA TYR A 233 -3.17 6.08 -8.31
C TYR A 233 -2.91 5.92 -6.81
N VAL A 234 -2.72 4.68 -6.37
CA VAL A 234 -2.44 4.33 -4.98
C VAL A 234 -1.39 3.23 -4.92
N ALA A 235 -0.40 3.39 -4.05
CA ALA A 235 0.49 2.32 -3.65
C ALA A 235 0.01 1.71 -2.33
N ARG A 236 -0.31 0.40 -2.32
CA ARG A 236 -0.57 -0.33 -1.09
C ARG A 236 0.70 -1.04 -0.64
N ILE A 237 1.15 -0.70 0.55
CA ILE A 237 2.37 -1.23 1.17
C ILE A 237 1.99 -1.79 2.54
N ASN A 238 2.61 -2.88 2.96
CA ASN A 238 2.37 -3.44 4.28
C ASN A 238 3.41 -2.96 5.29
N VAL A 239 2.93 -2.57 6.48
CA VAL A 239 3.78 -2.32 7.65
C VAL A 239 3.90 -3.60 8.45
N MET A 240 5.12 -3.98 8.80
CA MET A 240 5.45 -5.27 9.37
C MET A 240 5.60 -5.19 10.89
N TYR A 241 5.13 -6.25 11.57
CA TYR A 241 5.23 -6.42 13.02
C TYR A 241 5.70 -7.83 13.37
N GLY A 242 6.50 -7.93 14.43
CA GLY A 242 7.07 -9.19 14.89
C GLY A 242 8.60 -9.16 14.93
N THR A 243 9.18 -10.32 15.16
CA THR A 243 10.64 -10.53 15.15
C THR A 243 11.00 -11.45 13.99
N ALA A 244 12.11 -11.14 13.33
CA ALA A 244 12.69 -12.00 12.29
C ALA A 244 13.39 -13.21 12.89
#